data_6345caa642ccb9acf4a81b763216c3e8
#
_entry.id   6345caa642ccb9acf4a81b763216c3e8
#
_cell.length_a   1.000
_cell.length_b   1.000
_cell.length_c   1.000
_cell.angle_alpha   90.00
_cell.angle_beta   90.00
_cell.angle_gamma   90.00
#
_symmetry.space_group_name_H-M   'P 1'
#
loop_
_entity.id
_entity.type
_entity.pdbx_description
1 polymer ?
#
loop_
_entity_poly.entity_id
_entity_poly.type
_entity_poly.pdbx_seq_one_letter_code
_entity_poly.pdbx_strand_id
1 'polypeptide(L)'
;ANETPDLIIDVEADELAMDMPFDPNMVIVDVRKTSEFDKGHLKEALTIPLDELTDPASMANFDDNQNIYIHCAGGYRSVIASSLIKRQGIHNIRNVVGGFKAISELGDKFDIEETVLAEEVKS
;
A
#
# COMPACT_ATOMS: atom_id res chain seq x y z
N ALA A 1 10.02 22.46 18.01
CA ALA A 1 9.31 22.43 18.74
C ALA A 1 7.93 22.04 18.43
N ASN A 2 7.23 22.43 17.70
CA ASN A 2 5.91 22.01 17.52
C ASN A 2 5.75 20.98 16.52
N GLU A 3 6.72 20.08 16.47
CA GLU A 3 6.58 19.04 15.54
C GLU A 3 5.55 18.12 15.98
N THR A 4 4.59 17.89 15.16
CA THR A 4 3.67 16.85 15.42
C THR A 4 4.43 15.57 15.40
N PRO A 5 4.23 14.70 16.37
CA PRO A 5 4.82 13.39 16.31
C PRO A 5 4.44 12.75 14.99
N ASP A 6 5.17 11.75 14.60
CA ASP A 6 4.92 11.05 13.35
C ASP A 6 3.59 10.32 13.45
N LEU A 7 2.53 11.06 13.33
CA LEU A 7 1.22 10.48 13.32
C LEU A 7 0.96 9.84 11.97
N ILE A 8 0.51 8.62 12.02
CA ILE A 8 0.11 7.91 10.83
C ILE A 8 -1.41 7.97 10.77
N ILE A 9 -1.93 8.46 9.66
CA ILE A 9 -3.37 8.57 9.49
C ILE A 9 -3.90 7.21 9.09
N ASP A 10 -4.88 6.71 9.85
CA ASP A 10 -5.54 5.44 9.53
C ASP A 10 -6.77 5.70 8.68
N VAL A 11 -6.95 4.91 7.65
CA VAL A 11 -8.16 4.96 6.83
C VAL A 11 -8.73 3.55 6.72
N GLU A 12 -10.04 3.46 6.57
CA GLU A 12 -10.70 2.19 6.39
C GLU A 12 -10.67 1.78 4.91
N ALA A 13 -10.84 0.50 4.64
CA ALA A 13 -10.81 0.02 3.25
C ALA A 13 -11.90 0.67 2.40
N ASP A 14 -13.07 0.93 2.98
CA ASP A 14 -14.14 1.57 2.23
C ASP A 14 -13.82 3.02 1.90
N GLU A 15 -13.07 3.72 2.75
CA GLU A 15 -12.60 5.05 2.44
C GLU A 15 -11.62 5.03 1.27
N LEU A 16 -10.74 4.04 1.25
CA LEU A 16 -9.82 3.86 0.12
C LEU A 16 -10.61 3.69 -1.17
N ALA A 17 -11.63 2.83 -1.14
CA ALA A 17 -12.44 2.57 -2.31
C ALA A 17 -13.15 3.83 -2.79
N MET A 18 -13.59 4.67 -1.86
CA MET A 18 -14.27 5.91 -2.21
C MET A 18 -13.32 6.93 -2.82
N ASP A 19 -12.08 6.96 -2.37
CA ASP A 19 -11.12 7.96 -2.82
C ASP A 19 -10.46 7.61 -4.14
N MET A 20 -10.34 6.32 -4.44
CA MET A 20 -9.59 5.87 -5.62
C MET A 20 -10.02 6.51 -6.94
N PRO A 21 -11.31 6.62 -7.24
CA PRO A 21 -11.70 7.19 -8.54
C PRO A 21 -11.51 8.71 -8.64
N PHE A 22 -11.25 9.37 -7.51
CA PHE A 22 -11.22 10.83 -7.48
C PHE A 22 -9.82 11.40 -7.22
N ASP A 23 -8.85 10.57 -6.92
CA ASP A 23 -7.53 11.05 -6.54
C ASP A 23 -6.48 10.64 -7.56
N PRO A 24 -6.12 11.53 -8.50
CA PRO A 24 -5.13 11.19 -9.51
C PRO A 24 -3.71 11.07 -8.97
N ASN A 25 -3.48 11.53 -7.73
CA ASN A 25 -2.16 11.46 -7.12
C ASN A 25 -2.03 10.32 -6.13
N MET A 26 -3.01 9.43 -6.09
CA MET A 26 -2.99 8.30 -5.17
C MET A 26 -1.95 7.27 -5.59
N VAL A 27 -1.19 6.80 -4.63
CA VAL A 27 -0.27 5.68 -4.81
C VAL A 27 -0.60 4.66 -3.73
N ILE A 28 -0.85 3.43 -4.13
CA ILE A 28 -1.17 2.36 -3.20
C ILE A 28 0.04 1.42 -3.14
N VAL A 29 0.52 1.14 -1.94
CA VAL A 29 1.70 0.32 -1.75
C VAL A 29 1.34 -0.91 -0.92
N ASP A 30 1.62 -2.07 -1.49
CA ASP A 30 1.44 -3.35 -0.83
C ASP A 30 2.79 -3.79 -0.30
N VAL A 31 2.93 -3.84 1.02
CA VAL A 31 4.21 -4.16 1.65
C VAL A 31 4.28 -5.62 2.10
N ARG A 32 3.37 -6.45 1.60
CA ARG A 32 3.41 -7.88 1.86
C ARG A 32 4.56 -8.51 1.07
N LYS A 33 4.83 -9.78 1.37
CA LYS A 33 5.81 -10.53 0.59
C LYS A 33 5.31 -10.70 -0.84
N THR A 34 6.24 -10.82 -1.77
CA THR A 34 5.90 -10.99 -3.18
C THR A 34 5.00 -12.21 -3.39
N SER A 35 5.23 -13.28 -2.64
CA SER A 35 4.39 -14.47 -2.77
C SER A 35 2.95 -14.22 -2.36
N GLU A 36 2.73 -13.35 -1.38
CA GLU A 36 1.38 -12.97 -0.99
C GLU A 36 0.75 -12.08 -2.06
N PHE A 37 1.52 -11.14 -2.57
CA PHE A 37 1.07 -10.23 -3.62
C PHE A 37 0.63 -11.00 -4.86
N ASP A 38 1.41 -11.99 -5.25
CA ASP A 38 1.13 -12.76 -6.46
C ASP A 38 -0.17 -13.54 -6.38
N LYS A 39 -0.60 -13.91 -5.19
CA LYS A 39 -1.83 -14.67 -4.99
C LYS A 39 -3.08 -13.82 -5.06
N GLY A 40 -2.94 -12.54 -4.98
CA GLY A 40 -4.07 -11.62 -5.07
C GLY A 40 -3.65 -10.26 -4.57
N HIS A 41 -3.92 -9.23 -5.35
CA HIS A 41 -3.52 -7.86 -5.01
C HIS A 41 -4.42 -6.87 -5.74
N LEU A 42 -4.43 -5.63 -5.25
CA LEU A 42 -5.10 -4.56 -5.98
C LEU A 42 -4.37 -4.29 -7.28
N LYS A 43 -5.13 -4.14 -8.35
CA LYS A 43 -4.57 -3.94 -9.67
C LYS A 43 -3.62 -2.74 -9.74
N GLU A 44 -3.96 -1.67 -9.02
CA GLU A 44 -3.18 -0.45 -9.04
C GLU A 44 -2.06 -0.41 -8.03
N ALA A 45 -1.89 -1.43 -7.19
CA ALA A 45 -0.92 -1.38 -6.12
C ALA A 45 0.50 -1.65 -6.62
N LEU A 46 1.45 -0.91 -6.04
CA LEU A 46 2.86 -1.21 -6.20
C LEU A 46 3.24 -2.25 -5.14
N THR A 47 4.03 -3.23 -5.53
CA THR A 47 4.54 -4.20 -4.58
C THR A 47 5.93 -3.79 -4.14
N ILE A 48 6.06 -3.44 -2.86
CA ILE A 48 7.34 -3.12 -2.26
C ILE A 48 7.37 -3.82 -0.91
N PRO A 49 7.93 -5.03 -0.83
CA PRO A 49 7.97 -5.74 0.43
C PRO A 49 8.64 -4.91 1.52
N LEU A 50 8.21 -5.12 2.75
CA LEU A 50 8.66 -4.31 3.89
C LEU A 50 10.18 -4.27 4.01
N ASP A 51 10.85 -5.39 3.77
CA ASP A 51 12.31 -5.46 3.92
C ASP A 51 13.06 -4.75 2.80
N GLU A 52 12.37 -4.37 1.72
CA GLU A 52 12.99 -3.62 0.62
C GLU A 52 12.63 -2.15 0.64
N LEU A 53 11.80 -1.75 1.58
CA LEU A 53 11.16 -0.44 1.53
C LEU A 53 12.15 0.71 1.66
N THR A 54 13.20 0.55 2.47
CA THR A 54 14.16 1.63 2.69
C THR A 54 15.29 1.65 1.67
N ASP A 55 15.26 0.72 0.72
CA ASP A 55 16.21 0.76 -0.39
C ASP A 55 16.00 2.05 -1.18
N PRO A 56 17.07 2.78 -1.55
CA PRO A 56 16.90 4.02 -2.31
C PRO A 56 16.10 3.85 -3.59
N ALA A 57 16.21 2.70 -4.25
CA ALA A 57 15.44 2.44 -5.46
C ALA A 57 13.93 2.39 -5.16
N SER A 58 13.56 1.83 -4.00
CA SER A 58 12.16 1.79 -3.59
C SER A 58 11.66 3.18 -3.22
N MET A 59 12.47 3.93 -2.48
CA MET A 59 12.07 5.26 -2.05
C MET A 59 11.92 6.24 -3.21
N ALA A 60 12.59 5.96 -4.34
CA ALA A 60 12.46 6.79 -5.52
C ALA A 60 11.06 6.80 -6.12
N ASN A 61 10.20 5.87 -5.70
CA ASN A 61 8.80 5.84 -6.15
C ASN A 61 7.93 6.90 -5.48
N PHE A 62 8.43 7.57 -4.44
CA PHE A 62 7.60 8.45 -3.62
C PHE A 62 8.02 9.91 -3.73
N ASP A 63 7.03 10.81 -3.69
CA ASP A 63 7.31 12.24 -3.56
C ASP A 63 6.18 12.90 -2.77
N ASP A 64 6.35 14.19 -2.46
CA ASP A 64 5.41 14.90 -1.60
C ASP A 64 4.10 15.27 -2.28
N ASN A 65 4.02 15.09 -3.59
CA ASN A 65 2.80 15.38 -4.32
C ASN A 65 1.84 14.21 -4.36
N GLN A 66 2.27 13.07 -3.85
CA GLN A 66 1.45 11.87 -3.87
C GLN A 66 0.72 11.68 -2.55
N ASN A 67 -0.44 11.07 -2.62
CA ASN A 67 -1.16 10.59 -1.45
C ASN A 67 -0.93 9.09 -1.37
N ILE A 68 -0.13 8.67 -0.39
CA ILE A 68 0.38 7.31 -0.33
C ILE A 68 -0.45 6.50 0.67
N TYR A 69 -1.05 5.42 0.17
CA TYR A 69 -1.86 4.52 0.99
C TYR A 69 -1.10 3.19 1.08
N ILE A 70 -0.80 2.78 2.31
CA ILE A 70 0.02 1.59 2.54
C ILE A 70 -0.81 0.53 3.21
N HIS A 71 -0.74 -0.70 2.70
CA HIS A 71 -1.42 -1.82 3.34
C HIS A 71 -0.54 -3.06 3.35
N CYS A 72 -0.85 -3.96 4.28
CA CYS A 72 -0.25 -5.29 4.31
C CYS A 72 -1.38 -6.30 4.38
N ALA A 73 -1.15 -7.47 4.95
CA ALA A 73 -2.20 -8.49 5.02
C ALA A 73 -3.27 -8.12 6.04
N GLY A 74 -2.87 -7.79 7.26
CA GLY A 74 -3.81 -7.53 8.36
C GLY A 74 -3.67 -6.17 9.00
N GLY A 75 -2.83 -5.29 8.48
CA GLY A 75 -2.71 -3.94 8.98
C GLY A 75 -1.57 -3.72 9.96
N TYR A 76 -0.70 -4.71 10.17
CA TYR A 76 0.38 -4.58 11.13
C TYR A 76 1.70 -4.14 10.49
N ARG A 77 2.13 -4.81 9.44
CA ARG A 77 3.36 -4.46 8.72
C ARG A 77 3.28 -3.07 8.10
N SER A 78 2.08 -2.67 7.71
CA SER A 78 1.88 -1.36 7.08
C SER A 78 2.13 -0.21 8.05
N VAL A 79 1.88 -0.42 9.34
CA VAL A 79 2.19 0.61 10.34
C VAL A 79 3.69 0.83 10.41
N ILE A 80 4.46 -0.25 10.42
CA ILE A 80 5.92 -0.16 10.43
C ILE A 80 6.41 0.51 9.15
N ALA A 81 5.86 0.10 8.01
CA ALA A 81 6.24 0.66 6.72
C ALA A 81 5.96 2.16 6.66
N SER A 82 4.81 2.58 7.17
CA SER A 82 4.44 3.99 7.18
C SER A 82 5.43 4.82 7.99
N SER A 83 5.84 4.30 9.13
CA SER A 83 6.83 4.98 9.96
C SER A 83 8.17 5.11 9.25
N LEU A 84 8.60 4.06 8.56
CA LEU A 84 9.87 4.09 7.85
C LEU A 84 9.86 5.12 6.72
N ILE A 85 8.77 5.17 5.97
CA ILE A 85 8.66 6.12 4.87
C ILE A 85 8.61 7.55 5.40
N LYS A 86 7.89 7.75 6.49
CA LYS A 86 7.80 9.08 7.10
C LYS A 86 9.16 9.58 7.56
N ARG A 87 9.99 8.72 8.09
CA ARG A 87 11.35 9.08 8.51
C ARG A 87 12.21 9.51 7.34
N GLN A 88 11.87 9.11 6.12
CA GLN A 88 12.60 9.49 4.93
C GLN A 88 12.12 10.85 4.38
N GLY A 89 11.18 11.49 5.07
CA GLY A 89 10.72 12.82 4.67
C GLY A 89 9.47 12.84 3.83
N ILE A 90 8.83 11.72 3.64
CA ILE A 90 7.57 11.64 2.91
C ILE A 90 6.43 11.68 3.93
N HIS A 91 5.55 12.68 3.83
CA HIS A 91 4.61 12.98 4.90
C HIS A 91 3.15 12.62 4.61
N ASN A 92 2.77 12.49 3.37
CA ASN A 92 1.39 12.25 2.99
C ASN A 92 1.06 10.77 2.94
N ILE A 93 1.11 10.14 4.11
CA ILE A 93 1.01 8.68 4.22
C ILE A 93 -0.20 8.29 5.03
N ARG A 94 -0.92 7.28 4.54
CA ARG A 94 -2.07 6.72 5.22
C ARG A 94 -1.92 5.20 5.32
N ASN A 95 -2.28 4.67 6.46
CA ASN A 95 -2.28 3.23 6.70
C ASN A 95 -3.71 2.71 6.47
N VAL A 96 -3.86 1.71 5.63
CA VAL A 96 -5.17 1.11 5.40
C VAL A 96 -5.40 0.05 6.48
N VAL A 97 -6.32 0.34 7.37
CA VAL A 97 -6.63 -0.52 8.51
C VAL A 97 -7.19 -1.84 8.02
N GLY A 98 -6.74 -2.92 8.62
CA GLY A 98 -7.19 -4.25 8.23
C GLY A 98 -6.53 -4.81 6.99
N GLY A 99 -5.75 -4.00 6.28
CA GLY A 99 -4.94 -4.44 5.16
C GLY A 99 -5.71 -5.13 4.06
N PHE A 100 -5.05 -6.04 3.38
CA PHE A 100 -5.66 -6.75 2.24
C PHE A 100 -6.86 -7.60 2.65
N LYS A 101 -6.88 -8.06 3.90
CA LYS A 101 -8.04 -8.80 4.39
C LYS A 101 -9.30 -7.94 4.30
N ALA A 102 -9.22 -6.71 4.79
CA ALA A 102 -10.36 -5.79 4.73
C ALA A 102 -10.70 -5.41 3.29
N ILE A 103 -9.68 -5.20 2.46
CA ILE A 103 -9.86 -4.89 1.05
C ILE A 103 -10.59 -6.02 0.34
N SER A 104 -10.18 -7.27 0.59
CA SER A 104 -10.79 -8.41 -0.09
C SER A 104 -12.23 -8.64 0.36
N GLU A 105 -12.56 -8.25 1.58
CA GLU A 105 -13.96 -8.34 2.05
C GLU A 105 -14.86 -7.35 1.31
N LEU A 106 -14.28 -6.33 0.70
CA LEU A 106 -15.00 -5.36 -0.11
C LEU A 106 -14.69 -5.57 -1.60
N GLY A 107 -14.53 -6.83 -2.00
CA GLY A 107 -14.06 -7.17 -3.33
C GLY A 107 -14.87 -6.55 -4.46
N ASP A 108 -16.16 -6.26 -4.23
CA ASP A 108 -16.98 -5.62 -5.25
C ASP A 108 -16.53 -4.22 -5.58
N LYS A 109 -15.79 -3.59 -4.69
CA LYS A 109 -15.39 -2.18 -4.82
C LYS A 109 -13.98 -2.01 -5.35
N PHE A 110 -13.25 -3.11 -5.53
CA PHE A 110 -11.85 -3.06 -5.95
C PHE A 110 -11.61 -4.00 -7.12
N ASP A 111 -10.61 -3.67 -7.92
CA ASP A 111 -10.09 -4.57 -8.94
C ASP A 111 -8.96 -5.37 -8.32
N ILE A 112 -9.20 -6.63 -8.05
CA ILE A 112 -8.22 -7.52 -7.47
C ILE A 112 -7.79 -8.51 -8.54
N GLU A 113 -6.48 -8.66 -8.71
CA GLU A 113 -5.94 -9.58 -9.72
C GLU A 113 -4.86 -10.44 -9.11
N GLU A 114 -4.51 -11.50 -9.83
CA GLU A 114 -3.42 -12.39 -9.46
C GLU A 114 -2.31 -12.22 -10.47
N THR A 115 -1.07 -12.42 -10.01
CA THR A 115 0.05 -12.40 -10.93
C THR A 115 0.10 -13.72 -11.67
N VAL A 116 0.09 -13.65 -13.00
CA VAL A 116 0.16 -14.85 -13.82
C VAL A 116 1.61 -15.14 -14.14
N LEU A 117 2.10 -16.29 -13.69
CA LEU A 117 3.47 -16.70 -13.96
C LEU A 117 3.56 -17.35 -15.33
N ALA A 118 4.75 -17.29 -15.91
CA ALA A 118 4.95 -17.82 -17.25
C ALA A 118 4.58 -19.30 -17.37
N GLU A 119 4.82 -20.06 -16.32
CA GLU A 119 4.49 -21.47 -16.31
C GLU A 119 2.99 -21.71 -16.37
N GLU A 120 2.21 -20.81 -15.79
CA GLU A 120 0.78 -20.94 -15.78
C GLU A 120 0.19 -20.68 -17.15
N VAL A 121 0.83 -19.80 -17.89
CA VAL A 121 0.36 -19.47 -19.23
C VAL A 121 0.41 -20.68 -20.16
N LYS A 122 1.29 -21.61 -19.89
CA LYS A 122 1.44 -22.79 -20.71
C LYS A 122 0.41 -23.86 -20.46
N SER A 123 -0.31 -23.76 -19.39
CA SER A 123 -1.26 -24.81 -19.02
C SER A 123 -2.51 -24.84 -19.88
#